data_0d2b85b689352900e1fc8431e65fffea
#
_entry.id   0d2b85b689352900e1fc8431e65fffea
#
_cell.length_a   1.000
_cell.length_b   1.000
_cell.length_c   1.000
_cell.angle_alpha   90.00
_cell.angle_beta   90.00
_cell.angle_gamma   90.00
#
_symmetry.space_group_name_H-M   'P 1'
#
loop_
_entity.id
_entity.type
_entity.pdbx_description
1 polymer ?
#
loop_
_entity_poly.entity_id
_entity_poly.type
_entity_poly.pdbx_seq_one_letter_code
_entity_poly.pdbx_strand_id
1 'polypeptide(L)'
;MIIQTGMRTDIPAFYSKWFLNRIKEGYVLVRNPYNERQVTRYRLAPDVVDLIAFCTKNPTPMLPYMNVLKPYGQYWFVTITLYGRDIEPNVPDKEKVMDDLKKLSDIVGVDSMGWRYDPILVDDKHSVEWHITEFEKMAENMKKHNPMSPFLLGDSMPGDVIHEAKQESWIDHQLMLDTLI
;
A
#
# COMPACT_ATOMS: atom_id res chain seq x y z
N MET A 1 -9.86 -3.02 -16.92
CA MET A 1 -9.74 -1.70 -16.21
C MET A 1 -8.99 -1.90 -14.91
N ILE A 2 -8.02 -1.05 -14.60
CA ILE A 2 -7.34 -1.04 -13.30
C ILE A 2 -7.98 0.02 -12.40
N ILE A 3 -8.24 -0.34 -11.15
CA ILE A 3 -8.78 0.56 -10.13
C ILE A 3 -7.72 0.80 -9.07
N GLN A 4 -7.33 2.06 -8.87
CA GLN A 4 -6.48 2.47 -7.76
C GLN A 4 -7.31 3.12 -6.66
N THR A 5 -7.21 2.59 -5.44
CA THR A 5 -8.06 3.00 -4.32
C THR A 5 -7.43 4.04 -3.39
N GLY A 6 -6.11 4.30 -3.53
CA GLY A 6 -5.35 5.14 -2.60
C GLY A 6 -5.25 6.63 -2.94
N MET A 7 -5.84 7.09 -4.06
CA MET A 7 -5.61 8.47 -4.55
C MET A 7 -6.33 9.57 -3.75
N ARG A 8 -7.43 9.27 -3.09
CA ARG A 8 -8.25 10.26 -2.38
C ARG A 8 -8.36 10.00 -0.88
N THR A 9 -8.21 8.75 -0.49
CA THR A 9 -8.32 8.31 0.90
C THR A 9 -7.81 6.87 1.01
N ASP A 10 -7.51 6.44 2.23
CA ASP A 10 -7.22 5.04 2.54
C ASP A 10 -8.55 4.26 2.62
N ILE A 11 -8.97 3.67 1.48
CA ILE A 11 -10.22 2.91 1.40
C ILE A 11 -10.21 1.68 2.32
N PRO A 12 -9.17 0.84 2.35
CA PRO A 12 -9.11 -0.28 3.30
C PRO A 12 -9.26 0.14 4.76
N ALA A 13 -8.63 1.24 5.17
CA ALA A 13 -8.67 1.69 6.56
C ALA A 13 -10.02 2.27 6.97
N PHE A 14 -10.62 3.13 6.12
CA PHE A 14 -11.74 3.97 6.54
C PHE A 14 -13.05 3.67 5.82
N TYR A 15 -13.01 3.07 4.64
CA TYR A 15 -14.16 2.92 3.75
C TYR A 15 -14.39 1.48 3.27
N SER A 16 -13.86 0.47 3.96
CA SER A 16 -13.99 -0.95 3.59
C SER A 16 -15.45 -1.34 3.31
N LYS A 17 -16.36 -1.06 4.25
CA LYS A 17 -17.79 -1.40 4.11
C LYS A 17 -18.44 -0.70 2.92
N TRP A 18 -18.12 0.59 2.72
CA TRP A 18 -18.63 1.33 1.57
C TRP A 18 -18.14 0.74 0.25
N PHE A 19 -16.84 0.45 0.17
CA PHE A 19 -16.24 -0.14 -1.02
C PHE A 19 -16.86 -1.50 -1.37
N LEU A 20 -17.03 -2.36 -0.38
CA LEU A 20 -17.65 -3.67 -0.54
C LEU A 20 -19.13 -3.57 -0.98
N ASN A 21 -19.85 -2.56 -0.50
CA ASN A 21 -21.18 -2.27 -1.00
C ASN A 21 -21.15 -1.86 -2.48
N ARG A 22 -20.14 -1.08 -2.92
CA ARG A 22 -20.00 -0.72 -4.34
C ARG A 22 -19.64 -1.93 -5.20
N ILE A 23 -18.77 -2.81 -4.72
CA ILE A 23 -18.47 -4.09 -5.37
C ILE A 23 -19.76 -4.94 -5.52
N LYS A 24 -20.55 -5.06 -4.46
CA LYS A 24 -21.80 -5.81 -4.45
C LYS A 24 -22.86 -5.22 -5.40
N GLU A 25 -22.97 -3.89 -5.43
CA GLU A 25 -23.87 -3.16 -6.37
C GLU A 25 -23.37 -3.21 -7.82
N GLY A 26 -22.11 -3.55 -8.04
CA GLY A 26 -21.51 -3.68 -9.37
C GLY A 26 -21.16 -2.36 -10.05
N TYR A 27 -21.23 -1.23 -9.36
CA TYR A 27 -20.83 0.08 -9.90
C TYR A 27 -20.47 1.10 -8.84
N VAL A 28 -19.71 2.12 -9.27
CA VAL A 28 -19.41 3.32 -8.48
C VAL A 28 -19.63 4.58 -9.31
N LEU A 29 -20.10 5.63 -8.67
CA LEU A 29 -20.20 6.97 -9.24
C LEU A 29 -19.03 7.80 -8.77
N VAL A 30 -18.23 8.32 -9.70
CA VAL A 30 -17.06 9.15 -9.41
C VAL A 30 -17.30 10.53 -9.97
N ARG A 31 -17.26 11.52 -9.07
CA ARG A 31 -17.33 12.94 -9.45
C ARG A 31 -15.97 13.40 -9.95
N ASN A 32 -15.95 14.12 -11.07
CA ASN A 32 -14.74 14.75 -11.57
C ASN A 32 -14.28 15.85 -10.59
N PRO A 33 -13.03 15.82 -10.09
CA PRO A 33 -12.53 16.81 -9.13
C PRO A 33 -12.41 18.22 -9.71
N TYR A 34 -12.31 18.33 -11.04
CA TYR A 34 -12.20 19.61 -11.74
C TYR A 34 -13.54 20.12 -12.29
N ASN A 35 -14.57 19.31 -12.30
CA ASN A 35 -15.91 19.68 -12.76
C ASN A 35 -16.98 18.93 -11.96
N GLU A 36 -17.51 19.57 -10.94
CA GLU A 36 -18.50 18.97 -10.01
C GLU A 36 -19.81 18.53 -10.68
N ARG A 37 -20.13 19.06 -11.84
CA ARG A 37 -21.32 18.69 -12.61
C ARG A 37 -21.12 17.40 -13.41
N GLN A 38 -19.88 16.95 -13.56
CA GLN A 38 -19.56 15.73 -14.28
C GLN A 38 -19.40 14.55 -13.30
N VAL A 39 -20.31 13.58 -13.43
CA VAL A 39 -20.27 12.32 -12.69
C VAL A 39 -20.17 11.17 -13.67
N THR A 40 -19.16 10.33 -13.49
CA THR A 40 -18.94 9.13 -14.31
C THR A 40 -19.35 7.90 -13.54
N ARG A 41 -20.10 7.03 -14.17
CA ARG A 41 -20.45 5.70 -13.64
C ARG A 41 -19.44 4.67 -14.16
N TYR A 42 -18.72 4.03 -13.24
CA TYR A 42 -17.82 2.93 -13.55
C TYR A 42 -18.44 1.61 -13.12
N ARG A 43 -18.45 0.64 -14.01
CA ARG A 43 -18.87 -0.73 -13.71
C ARG A 43 -17.78 -1.45 -12.96
N LEU A 44 -18.14 -2.18 -11.89
CA LEU A 44 -17.22 -2.89 -10.99
C LEU A 44 -17.39 -4.41 -11.08
N ALA A 45 -17.75 -4.95 -12.23
CA ALA A 45 -17.88 -6.39 -12.40
C ALA A 45 -16.50 -7.03 -12.72
N PRO A 46 -16.25 -8.29 -12.31
CA PRO A 46 -14.97 -8.97 -12.53
C PRO A 46 -14.57 -9.12 -14.01
N ASP A 47 -15.54 -9.07 -14.92
CA ASP A 47 -15.31 -9.14 -16.37
C ASP A 47 -14.76 -7.83 -16.98
N VAL A 48 -14.77 -6.72 -16.23
CA VAL A 48 -14.27 -5.41 -16.69
C VAL A 48 -13.17 -4.84 -15.81
N VAL A 49 -12.97 -5.41 -14.63
CA VAL A 49 -11.92 -4.99 -13.68
C VAL A 49 -10.84 -6.06 -13.65
N ASP A 50 -9.71 -5.77 -14.26
CA ASP A 50 -8.56 -6.66 -14.31
C ASP A 50 -7.81 -6.69 -12.98
N LEU A 51 -7.67 -5.51 -12.34
CA LEU A 51 -6.90 -5.35 -11.12
C LEU A 51 -7.49 -4.25 -10.22
N ILE A 52 -7.48 -4.50 -8.91
CA ILE A 52 -7.72 -3.50 -7.88
C ILE A 52 -6.41 -3.30 -7.10
N ALA A 53 -5.80 -2.13 -7.23
CA ALA A 53 -4.62 -1.74 -6.49
C ALA A 53 -5.03 -1.01 -5.20
N PHE A 54 -4.75 -1.62 -4.07
CA PHE A 54 -4.98 -1.06 -2.74
C PHE A 54 -3.72 -0.39 -2.22
N CYS A 55 -3.87 0.77 -1.59
CA CYS A 55 -2.79 1.44 -0.86
C CYS A 55 -3.32 1.79 0.53
N THR A 56 -2.67 1.28 1.58
CA THR A 56 -3.19 1.42 2.95
C THR A 56 -2.10 1.41 4.01
N LYS A 57 -2.33 2.14 5.10
CA LYS A 57 -1.59 2.02 6.37
C LYS A 57 -2.30 1.09 7.37
N ASN A 58 -3.51 0.63 7.06
CA ASN A 58 -4.28 -0.24 7.96
C ASN A 58 -5.19 -1.19 7.16
N PRO A 59 -4.73 -2.38 6.80
CA PRO A 59 -5.53 -3.37 6.08
C PRO A 59 -6.59 -4.07 6.94
N THR A 60 -6.48 -3.99 8.29
CA THR A 60 -7.32 -4.71 9.25
C THR A 60 -8.82 -4.68 8.92
N PRO A 61 -9.44 -3.51 8.61
CA PRO A 61 -10.89 -3.46 8.39
C PRO A 61 -11.36 -4.18 7.12
N MET A 62 -10.44 -4.44 6.17
CA MET A 62 -10.76 -5.14 4.92
C MET A 62 -10.58 -6.66 5.02
N LEU A 63 -9.69 -7.14 5.89
CA LEU A 63 -9.34 -8.57 6.01
C LEU A 63 -10.55 -9.51 6.17
N PRO A 64 -11.59 -9.20 6.98
CA PRO A 64 -12.75 -10.08 7.13
C PRO A 64 -13.55 -10.30 5.83
N TYR A 65 -13.34 -9.46 4.84
CA TYR A 65 -14.13 -9.43 3.62
C TYR A 65 -13.37 -9.86 2.37
N MET A 66 -12.17 -10.37 2.49
CA MET A 66 -11.31 -10.75 1.37
C MET A 66 -11.98 -11.76 0.42
N ASN A 67 -12.87 -12.60 0.93
CA ASN A 67 -13.64 -13.53 0.09
C ASN A 67 -14.49 -12.83 -0.98
N VAL A 68 -14.97 -11.61 -0.72
CA VAL A 68 -15.76 -10.81 -1.68
C VAL A 68 -14.90 -10.32 -2.83
N LEU A 69 -13.61 -10.11 -2.57
CA LEU A 69 -12.64 -9.60 -3.55
C LEU A 69 -11.94 -10.71 -4.34
N LYS A 70 -12.14 -11.97 -3.96
CA LYS A 70 -11.50 -13.13 -4.60
C LYS A 70 -11.66 -13.22 -6.13
N PRO A 71 -12.80 -12.80 -6.74
CA PRO A 71 -12.94 -12.80 -8.20
C PRO A 71 -12.12 -11.76 -8.96
N TYR A 72 -11.47 -10.83 -8.27
CA TYR A 72 -10.69 -9.74 -8.86
C TYR A 72 -9.21 -9.99 -8.73
N GLY A 73 -8.42 -9.58 -9.73
CA GLY A 73 -7.00 -9.37 -9.54
C GLY A 73 -6.76 -8.32 -8.45
N GLN A 74 -5.80 -8.54 -7.58
CA GLN A 74 -5.51 -7.64 -6.46
C GLN A 74 -4.03 -7.37 -6.36
N TYR A 75 -3.68 -6.12 -6.05
CA TYR A 75 -2.34 -5.76 -5.61
C TYR A 75 -2.42 -4.83 -4.40
N TRP A 76 -1.61 -5.09 -3.38
CA TRP A 76 -1.69 -4.41 -2.10
C TRP A 76 -0.38 -3.70 -1.77
N PHE A 77 -0.39 -2.38 -1.79
CA PHE A 77 0.67 -1.57 -1.19
C PHE A 77 0.34 -1.32 0.28
N VAL A 78 1.06 -1.96 1.19
CA VAL A 78 0.90 -1.71 2.61
C VAL A 78 2.03 -0.79 3.07
N THR A 79 1.65 0.41 3.49
CA THR A 79 2.61 1.41 3.97
C THR A 79 2.91 1.18 5.44
N ILE A 80 4.17 0.91 5.76
CA ILE A 80 4.66 0.80 7.14
C ILE A 80 5.86 1.72 7.26
N THR A 81 5.72 2.74 8.08
CA THR A 81 6.76 3.70 8.46
C THR A 81 7.22 3.42 9.89
N LEU A 82 8.34 4.00 10.29
CA LEU A 82 8.94 3.72 11.59
C LEU A 82 8.65 4.79 12.65
N TYR A 83 7.81 5.76 12.29
CA TYR A 83 7.42 6.83 13.20
C TYR A 83 6.57 6.34 14.36
N GLY A 84 6.70 7.02 15.49
CA GLY A 84 5.86 6.84 16.66
C GLY A 84 4.53 7.57 16.53
N ARG A 85 3.74 7.51 17.60
CA ARG A 85 2.44 8.20 17.69
C ARG A 85 2.54 9.73 17.76
N ASP A 86 3.72 10.26 17.96
CA ASP A 86 4.02 11.70 17.89
C ASP A 86 3.90 12.23 16.45
N ILE A 87 4.23 11.41 15.46
CA ILE A 87 4.10 11.75 14.04
C ILE A 87 2.85 11.11 13.42
N GLU A 88 2.56 9.85 13.76
CA GLU A 88 1.45 9.08 13.20
C GLU A 88 0.45 8.63 14.28
N PRO A 89 -0.28 9.55 14.91
CA PRO A 89 -1.12 9.24 16.08
C PRO A 89 -2.26 8.27 15.81
N ASN A 90 -2.73 8.20 14.57
CA ASN A 90 -3.90 7.40 14.16
C ASN A 90 -3.54 6.14 13.35
N VAL A 91 -2.26 5.86 13.16
CA VAL A 91 -1.81 4.63 12.50
C VAL A 91 -1.75 3.51 13.54
N PRO A 92 -2.22 2.30 13.23
CA PRO A 92 -2.10 1.15 14.13
C PRO A 92 -0.65 0.82 14.47
N ASP A 93 -0.46 0.08 15.57
CA ASP A 93 0.87 -0.40 15.95
C ASP A 93 1.50 -1.23 14.83
N LYS A 94 2.79 -1.04 14.60
CA LYS A 94 3.53 -1.64 13.47
C LYS A 94 3.51 -3.16 13.49
N GLU A 95 3.66 -3.75 14.66
CA GLU A 95 3.58 -5.21 14.85
C GLU A 95 2.23 -5.74 14.37
N LYS A 96 1.14 -5.04 14.73
CA LYS A 96 -0.20 -5.39 14.27
C LYS A 96 -0.33 -5.30 12.75
N VAL A 97 0.21 -4.23 12.14
CA VAL A 97 0.17 -4.08 10.68
C VAL A 97 0.99 -5.16 9.99
N MET A 98 2.14 -5.55 10.55
CA MET A 98 2.95 -6.66 10.04
C MET A 98 2.23 -8.00 10.14
N ASP A 99 1.54 -8.28 11.24
CA ASP A 99 0.71 -9.48 11.38
C ASP A 99 -0.42 -9.51 10.35
N ASP A 100 -1.06 -8.38 10.12
CA ASP A 100 -2.13 -8.27 9.13
C ASP A 100 -1.60 -8.35 7.70
N LEU A 101 -0.39 -7.83 7.43
CA LEU A 101 0.33 -8.01 6.18
C LEU A 101 0.57 -9.51 5.89
N LYS A 102 1.02 -10.26 6.88
CA LYS A 102 1.21 -11.70 6.76
C LYS A 102 -0.09 -12.43 6.41
N LYS A 103 -1.17 -12.16 7.15
CA LYS A 103 -2.50 -12.74 6.85
C LYS A 103 -2.95 -12.39 5.43
N LEU A 104 -2.71 -11.14 5.03
CA LEU A 104 -3.08 -10.68 3.69
C LEU A 104 -2.28 -11.43 2.61
N SER A 105 -0.96 -11.61 2.80
CA SER A 105 -0.12 -12.36 1.87
C SER A 105 -0.50 -13.83 1.76
N ASP A 106 -0.96 -14.44 2.85
CA ASP A 106 -1.48 -15.82 2.84
C ASP A 106 -2.77 -15.93 2.00
N ILE A 107 -3.51 -14.83 1.83
CA ILE A 107 -4.76 -14.79 1.07
C ILE A 107 -4.53 -14.47 -0.40
N VAL A 108 -3.72 -13.45 -0.70
CA VAL A 108 -3.55 -12.93 -2.08
C VAL A 108 -2.27 -13.40 -2.77
N GLY A 109 -1.33 -13.98 -2.02
CA GLY A 109 0.00 -14.37 -2.49
C GLY A 109 1.01 -13.23 -2.35
N VAL A 110 2.28 -13.60 -2.15
CA VAL A 110 3.40 -12.66 -1.91
C VAL A 110 3.65 -11.75 -3.13
N ASP A 111 3.46 -12.26 -4.34
CA ASP A 111 3.66 -11.51 -5.58
C ASP A 111 2.59 -10.44 -5.82
N SER A 112 1.49 -10.49 -5.05
CA SER A 112 0.41 -9.51 -5.11
C SER A 112 0.51 -8.43 -4.04
N MET A 113 1.69 -8.28 -3.44
CA MET A 113 1.89 -7.37 -2.32
C MET A 113 3.20 -6.60 -2.44
N GLY A 114 3.22 -5.38 -1.93
CA GLY A 114 4.41 -4.57 -1.76
C GLY A 114 4.39 -3.83 -0.42
N TRP A 115 5.52 -3.81 0.26
CA TRP A 115 5.73 -2.90 1.37
C TRP A 115 6.16 -1.53 0.84
N ARG A 116 5.50 -0.49 1.32
CA ARG A 116 5.83 0.91 1.01
C ARG A 116 6.37 1.60 2.25
N TYR A 117 7.54 2.22 2.12
CA TYR A 117 8.17 3.04 3.15
C TYR A 117 8.05 4.52 2.75
N ASP A 118 6.96 5.19 3.18
CA ASP A 118 6.62 6.56 2.75
C ASP A 118 5.55 7.16 3.71
N PRO A 119 5.66 8.45 4.08
CA PRO A 119 6.69 9.44 3.73
C PRO A 119 7.97 9.26 4.53
N ILE A 120 9.07 9.82 4.03
CA ILE A 120 10.33 9.94 4.74
C ILE A 120 10.48 11.39 5.20
N LEU A 121 10.48 11.57 6.52
CA LEU A 121 10.68 12.85 7.19
C LEU A 121 12.08 12.88 7.78
N VAL A 122 12.94 13.77 7.30
CA VAL A 122 14.27 13.98 7.85
C VAL A 122 14.24 15.19 8.78
N ASP A 123 14.51 14.97 10.05
CA ASP A 123 14.62 15.98 11.10
C ASP A 123 15.71 15.60 12.11
N ASP A 124 15.85 16.37 13.20
CA ASP A 124 16.89 16.14 14.23
C ASP A 124 16.77 14.77 14.94
N LYS A 125 15.61 14.14 14.94
CA LYS A 125 15.38 12.82 15.55
C LYS A 125 15.44 11.69 14.52
N HIS A 126 15.07 11.97 13.30
CA HIS A 126 14.95 11.01 12.20
C HIS A 126 15.94 11.39 11.11
N SER A 127 17.25 11.20 11.41
CA SER A 127 18.31 11.45 10.44
C SER A 127 18.29 10.41 9.31
N VAL A 128 19.05 10.65 8.27
CA VAL A 128 19.25 9.71 7.16
C VAL A 128 19.75 8.35 7.69
N GLU A 129 20.74 8.37 8.58
CA GLU A 129 21.33 7.16 9.19
C GLU A 129 20.30 6.42 10.05
N TRP A 130 19.43 7.15 10.75
CA TRP A 130 18.33 6.57 11.49
C TRP A 130 17.37 5.82 10.55
N HIS A 131 17.00 6.44 9.43
CA HIS A 131 16.13 5.81 8.44
C HIS A 131 16.74 4.55 7.84
N ILE A 132 18.02 4.58 7.48
CA ILE A 132 18.74 3.41 6.94
C ILE A 132 18.71 2.27 7.97
N THR A 133 19.13 2.56 9.21
CA THR A 133 19.23 1.56 10.28
C THR A 133 17.87 0.92 10.59
N GLU A 134 16.83 1.73 10.70
CA GLU A 134 15.51 1.24 11.05
C GLU A 134 14.84 0.52 9.87
N PHE A 135 15.09 0.97 8.63
CA PHE A 135 14.64 0.28 7.43
C PHE A 135 15.25 -1.12 7.32
N GLU A 136 16.56 -1.26 7.54
CA GLU A 136 17.23 -2.55 7.53
C GLU A 136 16.63 -3.52 8.56
N LYS A 137 16.45 -3.07 9.80
CA LYS A 137 15.80 -3.88 10.86
C LYS A 137 14.40 -4.35 10.44
N MET A 138 13.62 -3.45 9.85
CA MET A 138 12.27 -3.78 9.38
C MET A 138 12.31 -4.77 8.21
N ALA A 139 13.19 -4.56 7.24
CA ALA A 139 13.38 -5.44 6.11
C ALA A 139 13.80 -6.86 6.54
N GLU A 140 14.74 -6.96 7.49
CA GLU A 140 15.12 -8.25 8.07
C GLU A 140 13.96 -8.94 8.79
N ASN A 141 13.17 -8.18 9.53
CA ASN A 141 12.00 -8.73 10.22
C ASN A 141 10.96 -9.24 9.21
N MET A 142 10.68 -8.47 8.18
CA MET A 142 9.76 -8.90 7.11
C MET A 142 10.27 -10.13 6.37
N LYS A 143 11.56 -10.19 6.05
CA LYS A 143 12.16 -11.35 5.38
C LYS A 143 12.04 -12.65 6.20
N LYS A 144 12.12 -12.56 7.54
CA LYS A 144 11.97 -13.72 8.42
C LYS A 144 10.53 -14.24 8.48
N HIS A 145 9.55 -13.33 8.39
CA HIS A 145 8.14 -13.66 8.61
C HIS A 145 7.36 -13.81 7.31
N ASN A 146 7.84 -13.18 6.24
CA ASN A 146 7.19 -13.26 4.93
C ASN A 146 8.21 -12.85 3.84
N PRO A 147 8.69 -13.77 2.98
CA PRO A 147 9.60 -13.44 1.90
C PRO A 147 8.86 -12.64 0.81
N MET A 148 8.59 -11.38 1.09
CA MET A 148 7.98 -10.47 0.12
C MET A 148 9.03 -9.89 -0.82
N SER A 149 8.69 -9.77 -2.07
CA SER A 149 9.29 -8.92 -3.07
C SER A 149 8.17 -8.04 -3.64
N PRO A 150 8.37 -6.82 -4.05
CA PRO A 150 9.41 -5.83 -3.88
C PRO A 150 9.01 -4.65 -2.98
N PHE A 151 9.99 -3.82 -2.61
CA PHE A 151 9.78 -2.57 -1.86
C PHE A 151 9.44 -1.42 -2.79
N LEU A 152 8.58 -0.51 -2.34
CA LEU A 152 8.46 0.82 -2.89
C LEU A 152 8.95 1.82 -1.85
N LEU A 153 10.08 2.49 -2.11
CA LEU A 153 10.47 3.67 -1.37
C LEU A 153 9.70 4.89 -1.91
N GLY A 154 9.21 5.73 -1.02
CA GLY A 154 8.49 6.93 -1.42
C GLY A 154 9.40 7.93 -2.14
N ASP A 155 8.80 8.77 -3.00
CA ASP A 155 9.48 9.80 -3.81
C ASP A 155 10.14 10.92 -2.99
N SER A 156 9.97 10.93 -1.67
CA SER A 156 10.44 11.98 -0.76
C SER A 156 11.83 11.72 -0.18
N MET A 157 12.53 10.67 -0.60
CA MET A 157 13.91 10.43 -0.16
C MET A 157 14.89 11.43 -0.75
N PRO A 158 15.85 11.97 0.06
CA PRO A 158 17.05 12.59 -0.47
C PRO A 158 17.79 11.63 -1.41
N GLY A 159 18.36 12.17 -2.50
CA GLY A 159 18.98 11.35 -3.54
C GLY A 159 20.14 10.46 -3.08
N ASP A 160 20.87 10.88 -2.06
CA ASP A 160 21.94 10.15 -1.37
C ASP A 160 21.43 8.89 -0.66
N VAL A 161 20.32 8.96 0.06
CA VAL A 161 19.70 7.78 0.72
C VAL A 161 19.25 6.75 -0.31
N ILE A 162 18.67 7.21 -1.42
CA ILE A 162 18.28 6.31 -2.53
C ILE A 162 19.52 5.64 -3.12
N HIS A 163 20.62 6.38 -3.24
CA HIS A 163 21.87 5.87 -3.82
C HIS A 163 22.50 4.79 -2.93
N GLU A 164 22.59 5.00 -1.61
CA GLU A 164 23.11 4.03 -0.65
C GLU A 164 22.23 2.76 -0.62
N ALA A 165 20.93 2.91 -0.53
CA ALA A 165 19.99 1.80 -0.56
C ALA A 165 20.09 0.97 -1.85
N LYS A 166 20.38 1.60 -3.01
CA LYS A 166 20.63 0.91 -4.29
C LYS A 166 21.94 0.16 -4.33
N GLN A 167 23.00 0.69 -3.72
CA GLN A 167 24.31 0.04 -3.69
C GLN A 167 24.30 -1.27 -2.90
N GLU A 168 23.42 -1.40 -1.91
CA GLU A 168 23.27 -2.61 -1.11
C GLU A 168 22.33 -3.66 -1.72
N SER A 169 21.97 -3.54 -3.00
CA SER A 169 21.14 -4.48 -3.79
C SER A 169 19.70 -4.72 -3.26
N TRP A 170 19.16 -3.80 -2.46
CA TRP A 170 17.87 -3.96 -1.81
C TRP A 170 16.68 -3.43 -2.63
N ILE A 171 16.95 -2.65 -3.71
CA ILE A 171 15.89 -1.96 -4.45
C ILE A 171 16.17 -2.00 -5.95
N ASP A 172 15.38 -2.74 -6.69
CA ASP A 172 15.26 -2.57 -8.13
C ASP A 172 14.09 -1.63 -8.45
N HIS A 173 14.40 -0.33 -8.39
CA HIS A 173 13.42 0.74 -8.62
C HIS A 173 12.89 0.76 -10.05
N GLN A 174 13.69 0.28 -11.01
CA GLN A 174 13.34 0.29 -12.43
C GLN A 174 12.31 -0.78 -12.76
N LEU A 175 12.38 -1.93 -12.10
CA LEU A 175 11.43 -3.03 -12.30
C LEU A 175 9.99 -2.65 -11.94
N MET A 176 9.81 -1.72 -10.99
CA MET A 176 8.48 -1.27 -10.58
C MET A 176 7.88 -0.21 -11.51
N LEU A 177 8.70 0.69 -12.06
CA LEU A 177 8.22 1.67 -13.04
C LEU A 177 7.81 0.99 -14.34
N ASP A 178 8.54 -0.03 -14.77
CA ASP A 178 8.26 -0.77 -15.99
C ASP A 178 7.03 -1.72 -15.87
N THR A 179 6.58 -1.99 -14.65
CA THR A 179 5.40 -2.86 -14.39
C THR A 179 4.10 -2.08 -14.24
N LEU A 180 4.17 -0.74 -14.07
CA LEU A 180 3.02 0.14 -13.82
C LEU A 180 2.66 1.03 -15.03
N ILE A 181 3.35 0.90 -16.16
CA ILE A 181 3.03 1.49 -17.45
C ILE A 181 2.48 0.38 -18.36
#